data_e107431b2756c869eeff60880a88127d
#
_entry.id   e107431b2756c869eeff60880a88127d
#
_cell.length_a   1.000
_cell.length_b   1.000
_cell.length_c   1.000
_cell.angle_alpha   90.00
_cell.angle_beta   90.00
_cell.angle_gamma   90.00
#
_symmetry.space_group_name_H-M   'P 1'
#
loop_
_entity.id
_entity.type
_entity.pdbx_description
1 polymer ?
#
loop_
_entity_poly.entity_id
_entity_poly.type
_entity_poly.pdbx_seq_one_letter_code
_entity_poly.pdbx_strand_id
1 'polypeptide(L)'
;MVEIRKVTGGDEKTLAYIQTESWKAAFQDILLPETLDRCTDFSKAEAMYRKLLEEKKGNGYILEIDHRPHCIAWWDAAREKAMAGYAELICIHSLPENWHCGYGSKMMDAVLADVVKAGYTKILLWVFEQNAPAIAFYKKHGFAASGRKQPAFGAVEVMYVKML
;
A
#
# COMPACT_ATOMS: atom_id res chain seq x y z
N MET A 1 21.46 -3.23 7.20
CA MET A 1 21.36 -3.22 5.73
C MET A 1 19.89 -3.24 5.33
N VAL A 2 19.50 -2.44 4.37
CA VAL A 2 18.12 -2.37 3.88
C VAL A 2 18.05 -3.05 2.52
N GLU A 3 17.11 -3.97 2.37
CA GLU A 3 16.90 -4.73 1.14
C GLU A 3 15.43 -4.70 0.75
N ILE A 4 15.16 -4.51 -0.54
CA ILE A 4 13.80 -4.60 -1.10
C ILE A 4 13.78 -5.77 -2.07
N ARG A 5 12.85 -6.68 -1.85
CA ARG A 5 12.69 -7.85 -2.72
C ARG A 5 11.23 -8.04 -3.13
N LYS A 6 11.02 -8.73 -4.22
CA LYS A 6 9.69 -9.14 -4.64
C LYS A 6 9.17 -10.26 -3.74
N VAL A 7 7.86 -10.29 -3.54
CA VAL A 7 7.20 -11.35 -2.78
C VAL A 7 7.25 -12.68 -3.51
N THR A 8 7.25 -13.75 -2.74
CA THR A 8 7.20 -15.13 -3.25
C THR A 8 6.20 -15.95 -2.42
N GLY A 9 5.86 -17.14 -2.90
CA GLY A 9 5.03 -18.06 -2.12
C GLY A 9 5.67 -18.33 -0.76
N GLY A 10 4.87 -18.28 0.30
CA GLY A 10 5.34 -18.37 1.69
C GLY A 10 5.39 -17.02 2.42
N ASP A 11 5.27 -15.90 1.71
CA ASP A 11 5.29 -14.56 2.30
C ASP A 11 3.94 -14.10 2.87
N GLU A 12 2.87 -14.85 2.68
CA GLU A 12 1.52 -14.45 3.04
C GLU A 12 1.36 -14.07 4.51
N LYS A 13 2.03 -14.75 5.42
CA LYS A 13 1.97 -14.43 6.86
C LYS A 13 2.67 -13.11 7.17
N THR A 14 3.82 -12.87 6.56
CA THR A 14 4.58 -11.62 6.71
C THR A 14 3.78 -10.44 6.17
N LEU A 15 3.21 -10.59 4.98
CA LEU A 15 2.36 -9.57 4.35
C LEU A 15 1.15 -9.25 5.23
N ALA A 16 0.45 -10.28 5.69
CA ALA A 16 -0.72 -10.12 6.57
C ALA A 16 -0.37 -9.43 7.89
N TYR A 17 0.74 -9.79 8.50
CA TYR A 17 1.20 -9.21 9.76
C TYR A 17 1.48 -7.70 9.59
N ILE A 18 2.27 -7.33 8.59
CA ILE A 18 2.61 -5.92 8.36
C ILE A 18 1.35 -5.11 8.02
N GLN A 19 0.46 -5.65 7.18
CA GLN A 19 -0.78 -4.96 6.86
C GLN A 19 -1.66 -4.75 8.09
N THR A 20 -1.94 -5.78 8.85
CA THR A 20 -2.86 -5.67 9.99
C THR A 20 -2.29 -4.78 11.10
N GLU A 21 -1.02 -4.91 11.43
CA GLU A 21 -0.38 -4.09 12.45
C GLU A 21 -0.26 -2.61 12.02
N SER A 22 0.07 -2.34 10.75
CA SER A 22 0.12 -0.97 10.25
C SER A 22 -1.26 -0.31 10.22
N TRP A 23 -2.31 -1.04 9.84
CA TRP A 23 -3.69 -0.54 9.87
C TRP A 23 -4.15 -0.17 11.27
N LYS A 24 -3.88 -1.03 12.24
CA LYS A 24 -4.23 -0.76 13.65
C LYS A 24 -3.60 0.54 14.14
N ALA A 25 -2.33 0.77 13.80
CA ALA A 25 -1.63 1.98 14.21
C ALA A 25 -2.06 3.22 13.42
N ALA A 26 -2.24 3.11 12.11
CA ALA A 26 -2.51 4.24 11.23
C ALA A 26 -3.97 4.70 11.27
N PHE A 27 -4.92 3.79 11.48
CA PHE A 27 -6.35 4.07 11.29
C PHE A 27 -7.17 4.05 12.58
N GLN A 28 -6.54 3.97 13.74
CA GLN A 28 -7.23 3.94 15.04
C GLN A 28 -8.12 5.18 15.29
N ASP A 29 -7.75 6.32 14.71
CA ASP A 29 -8.51 7.57 14.84
C ASP A 29 -9.35 7.90 13.59
N ILE A 30 -9.35 7.03 12.59
CA ILE A 30 -10.07 7.22 11.32
C ILE A 30 -11.27 6.27 11.22
N LEU A 31 -11.09 5.01 11.60
CA LEU A 31 -12.12 3.99 11.55
C LEU A 31 -12.70 3.72 12.93
N LEU A 32 -13.99 3.34 12.98
CA LEU A 32 -14.59 2.87 14.21
C LEU A 32 -13.88 1.60 14.71
N PRO A 33 -13.77 1.41 16.04
CA PRO A 33 -13.07 0.24 16.59
C PRO A 33 -13.53 -1.10 16.02
N GLU A 34 -14.83 -1.32 15.94
CA GLU A 34 -15.38 -2.57 15.39
C GLU A 34 -15.10 -2.75 13.90
N THR A 35 -15.04 -1.67 13.14
CA THR A 35 -14.66 -1.71 11.72
C THR A 35 -13.18 -2.04 11.59
N LEU A 36 -12.33 -1.41 12.39
CA LEU A 36 -10.89 -1.67 12.39
C LEU A 36 -10.58 -3.10 12.79
N ASP A 37 -11.23 -3.62 13.82
CA ASP A 37 -11.07 -5.02 14.25
C ASP A 37 -11.43 -6.00 13.11
N ARG A 38 -12.53 -5.74 12.42
CA ARG A 38 -12.97 -6.56 11.31
C ARG A 38 -11.99 -6.51 10.11
N CYS A 39 -11.44 -5.32 9.83
CA CYS A 39 -10.50 -5.11 8.71
C CYS A 39 -9.07 -5.56 9.03
N THR A 40 -8.75 -5.86 10.28
CA THR A 40 -7.43 -6.31 10.71
C THR A 40 -7.43 -7.77 11.19
N ASP A 41 -8.33 -8.56 10.66
CA ASP A 41 -8.34 -10.02 10.89
C ASP A 41 -7.16 -10.65 10.15
N PHE A 42 -6.19 -11.16 10.92
CA PHE A 42 -4.97 -11.74 10.37
C PHE A 42 -5.25 -12.93 9.44
N SER A 43 -6.15 -13.81 9.82
CA SER A 43 -6.46 -15.01 9.01
C SER A 43 -7.05 -14.66 7.66
N LYS A 44 -7.91 -13.64 7.60
CA LYS A 44 -8.49 -13.15 6.34
C LYS A 44 -7.43 -12.49 5.47
N ALA A 45 -6.56 -11.68 6.06
CA ALA A 45 -5.46 -11.03 5.34
C ALA A 45 -4.48 -12.08 4.78
N GLU A 46 -4.12 -13.07 5.59
CA GLU A 46 -3.25 -14.18 5.15
C GLU A 46 -3.86 -14.94 3.97
N ALA A 47 -5.16 -15.27 4.04
CA ALA A 47 -5.85 -15.97 2.95
C ALA A 47 -5.88 -15.14 1.67
N MET A 48 -6.11 -13.83 1.78
CA MET A 48 -6.08 -12.91 0.64
C MET A 48 -4.71 -12.90 -0.03
N TYR A 49 -3.65 -12.74 0.73
CA TYR A 49 -2.29 -12.73 0.17
C TYR A 49 -1.89 -14.08 -0.40
N ARG A 50 -2.27 -15.18 0.24
CA ARG A 50 -2.03 -16.53 -0.30
C ARG A 50 -2.64 -16.66 -1.69
N LYS A 51 -3.88 -16.22 -1.85
CA LYS A 51 -4.56 -16.25 -3.15
C LYS A 51 -3.86 -15.40 -4.20
N LEU A 52 -3.45 -14.17 -3.85
CA LEU A 52 -2.71 -13.30 -4.77
C LEU A 52 -1.39 -13.93 -5.21
N LEU A 53 -0.66 -14.56 -4.29
CA LEU A 53 0.61 -15.23 -4.60
C LEU A 53 0.41 -16.47 -5.48
N GLU A 54 -0.60 -17.30 -5.18
CA GLU A 54 -0.92 -18.49 -5.97
C GLU A 54 -1.36 -18.12 -7.40
N GLU A 55 -2.17 -17.08 -7.55
CA GLU A 55 -2.65 -16.60 -8.85
C GLU A 55 -1.61 -15.72 -9.58
N LYS A 56 -0.50 -15.40 -8.94
CA LYS A 56 0.54 -14.48 -9.44
C LYS A 56 -0.06 -13.15 -9.91
N LYS A 57 -0.99 -12.62 -9.12
CA LYS A 57 -1.74 -11.41 -9.45
C LYS A 57 -1.11 -10.19 -8.79
N GLY A 58 -0.79 -9.17 -9.61
CA GLY A 58 -0.19 -7.94 -9.13
C GLY A 58 1.29 -8.06 -8.83
N ASN A 59 1.85 -7.02 -8.23
CA ASN A 59 3.27 -6.89 -7.96
C ASN A 59 3.47 -6.50 -6.51
N GLY A 60 4.01 -7.39 -5.72
CA GLY A 60 4.22 -7.20 -4.29
C GLY A 60 5.70 -7.13 -3.92
N TYR A 61 5.99 -6.38 -2.85
CA TYR A 61 7.35 -6.12 -2.35
C TYR A 61 7.39 -6.20 -0.84
N ILE A 62 8.53 -6.64 -0.33
CA ILE A 62 8.87 -6.57 1.09
C ILE A 62 10.20 -5.85 1.22
N LEU A 63 10.24 -4.82 2.08
CA LEU A 63 11.48 -4.18 2.52
C LEU A 63 11.89 -4.78 3.84
N GLU A 64 13.13 -5.26 3.91
CA GLU A 64 13.73 -5.85 5.10
C GLU A 64 14.85 -4.96 5.63
N ILE A 65 14.95 -4.86 6.95
CA ILE A 65 16.03 -4.19 7.66
C ILE A 65 16.77 -5.28 8.45
N ASP A 66 18.02 -5.55 8.09
CA ASP A 66 18.82 -6.61 8.70
C ASP A 66 18.06 -7.96 8.75
N HIS A 67 17.49 -8.33 7.58
CA HIS A 67 16.68 -9.54 7.36
C HIS A 67 15.35 -9.58 8.13
N ARG A 68 14.89 -8.46 8.67
CA ARG A 68 13.58 -8.36 9.34
C ARG A 68 12.60 -7.60 8.47
N PRO A 69 11.49 -8.21 8.06
CA PRO A 69 10.47 -7.52 7.28
C PRO A 69 9.90 -6.31 8.03
N HIS A 70 9.77 -5.20 7.33
CA HIS A 70 9.35 -3.94 7.93
C HIS A 70 8.26 -3.20 7.13
N CYS A 71 8.37 -3.20 5.79
CA CYS A 71 7.48 -2.46 4.92
C CYS A 71 7.03 -3.34 3.76
N ILE A 72 5.79 -3.18 3.35
CA ILE A 72 5.22 -3.87 2.18
C ILE A 72 4.62 -2.86 1.23
N ALA A 73 4.56 -3.23 -0.06
CA ALA A 73 3.83 -2.49 -1.07
C ALA A 73 3.24 -3.45 -2.10
N TRP A 74 2.16 -3.01 -2.74
CA TRP A 74 1.50 -3.77 -3.80
C TRP A 74 0.96 -2.82 -4.85
N TRP A 75 1.23 -3.11 -6.14
CA TRP A 75 0.63 -2.37 -7.24
C TRP A 75 0.18 -3.31 -8.35
N ASP A 76 -0.76 -2.86 -9.16
CA ASP A 76 -1.27 -3.57 -10.33
C ASP A 76 -1.82 -2.55 -11.33
N ALA A 77 -2.32 -3.03 -12.47
CA ALA A 77 -3.16 -2.20 -13.32
C ALA A 77 -4.35 -1.68 -12.52
N ALA A 78 -4.81 -0.46 -12.82
CA ALA A 78 -5.94 0.13 -12.11
C ALA A 78 -7.16 -0.78 -12.16
N ARG A 79 -7.79 -0.98 -10.99
CA ARG A 79 -8.95 -1.88 -10.85
C ARG A 79 -10.23 -1.30 -11.45
N GLU A 80 -10.33 0.01 -11.52
CA GLU A 80 -11.48 0.72 -12.04
C GLU A 80 -11.37 0.91 -13.54
N LYS A 81 -12.39 0.49 -14.30
CA LYS A 81 -12.39 0.59 -15.76
C LYS A 81 -12.22 2.03 -16.27
N ALA A 82 -12.78 3.01 -15.56
CA ALA A 82 -12.65 4.42 -15.92
C ALA A 82 -11.19 4.93 -15.85
N MET A 83 -10.32 4.20 -15.15
CA MET A 83 -8.91 4.54 -14.99
C MET A 83 -7.99 3.59 -15.78
N ALA A 84 -8.51 3.00 -16.85
CA ALA A 84 -7.70 2.16 -17.73
C ALA A 84 -6.47 2.92 -18.23
N GLY A 85 -5.32 2.23 -18.26
CA GLY A 85 -4.04 2.84 -18.61
C GLY A 85 -3.26 3.40 -17.42
N TYR A 86 -3.87 3.53 -16.25
CA TYR A 86 -3.16 3.84 -15.00
C TYR A 86 -2.65 2.56 -14.34
N ALA A 87 -1.49 2.65 -13.69
CA ALA A 87 -1.16 1.73 -12.62
C ALA A 87 -1.86 2.20 -11.33
N GLU A 88 -2.09 1.30 -10.40
CA GLU A 88 -2.63 1.64 -9.09
C GLU A 88 -1.72 1.11 -7.99
N LEU A 89 -1.25 2.02 -7.13
CA LEU A 89 -0.60 1.65 -5.88
C LEU A 89 -1.70 1.24 -4.90
N ILE A 90 -1.88 -0.05 -4.71
CA ILE A 90 -2.97 -0.59 -3.91
C ILE A 90 -2.70 -0.42 -2.43
N CYS A 91 -1.44 -0.61 -2.01
CA CYS A 91 -1.03 -0.36 -0.63
C CYS A 91 0.46 -0.08 -0.54
N ILE A 92 0.82 0.65 0.50
CA ILE A 92 2.18 0.79 1.04
C ILE A 92 2.04 0.92 2.55
N HIS A 93 2.58 -0.04 3.30
CA HIS A 93 2.41 -0.14 4.74
C HIS A 93 3.74 -0.41 5.41
N SER A 94 4.01 0.31 6.51
CA SER A 94 5.18 0.11 7.35
C SER A 94 4.78 -0.15 8.79
N LEU A 95 5.52 -0.99 9.48
CA LEU A 95 5.35 -1.14 10.91
C LEU A 95 5.67 0.18 11.62
N PRO A 96 4.89 0.55 12.66
CA PRO A 96 4.96 1.89 13.24
C PRO A 96 6.29 2.23 13.93
N GLU A 97 7.01 1.24 14.44
CA GLU A 97 8.26 1.47 15.18
C GLU A 97 9.37 2.15 14.37
N ASN A 98 9.30 2.11 13.04
CA ASN A 98 10.30 2.73 12.17
C ASN A 98 9.70 3.77 11.21
N TRP A 99 8.56 4.35 11.57
CA TRP A 99 8.02 5.45 10.80
C TRP A 99 8.97 6.66 10.82
N HIS A 100 8.94 7.46 9.77
CA HIS A 100 9.79 8.64 9.58
C HIS A 100 11.29 8.35 9.48
N CYS A 101 11.67 7.10 9.19
CA CYS A 101 13.08 6.71 8.99
C CYS A 101 13.48 6.63 7.51
N GLY A 102 12.59 7.02 6.59
CA GLY A 102 12.84 7.03 5.15
C GLY A 102 12.61 5.69 4.44
N TYR A 103 12.18 4.66 5.14
CA TYR A 103 11.96 3.34 4.52
C TYR A 103 10.80 3.33 3.54
N GLY A 104 9.72 4.04 3.86
CA GLY A 104 8.60 4.22 2.93
C GLY A 104 9.02 4.89 1.63
N SER A 105 9.90 5.89 1.70
CA SER A 105 10.43 6.57 0.51
C SER A 105 11.27 5.62 -0.35
N LYS A 106 12.11 4.80 0.28
CA LYS A 106 12.88 3.78 -0.45
C LYS A 106 11.96 2.79 -1.16
N MET A 107 10.91 2.34 -0.49
CA MET A 107 9.91 1.46 -1.08
C MET A 107 9.17 2.14 -2.23
N MET A 108 8.74 3.38 -2.06
CA MET A 108 8.06 4.14 -3.11
C MET A 108 8.94 4.27 -4.35
N ASP A 109 10.21 4.63 -4.18
CA ASP A 109 11.15 4.76 -5.30
C ASP A 109 11.29 3.45 -6.08
N ALA A 110 11.40 2.33 -5.39
CA ALA A 110 11.49 1.01 -6.01
C ALA A 110 10.22 0.66 -6.79
N VAL A 111 9.05 0.89 -6.20
CA VAL A 111 7.75 0.65 -6.84
C VAL A 111 7.60 1.50 -8.09
N LEU A 112 7.86 2.80 -8.01
CA LEU A 112 7.73 3.72 -9.14
C LEU A 112 8.67 3.34 -10.29
N ALA A 113 9.90 2.92 -9.98
CA ALA A 113 10.84 2.44 -10.99
C ALA A 113 10.29 1.23 -11.74
N ASP A 114 9.73 0.26 -11.03
CA ASP A 114 9.15 -0.93 -11.65
C ASP A 114 7.88 -0.61 -12.47
N VAL A 115 7.06 0.31 -11.99
CA VAL A 115 5.85 0.75 -12.71
C VAL A 115 6.24 1.39 -14.05
N VAL A 116 7.26 2.27 -14.06
CA VAL A 116 7.79 2.86 -15.30
C VAL A 116 8.36 1.79 -16.22
N LYS A 117 9.13 0.86 -15.68
CA LYS A 117 9.71 -0.26 -16.42
C LYS A 117 8.65 -1.14 -17.06
N ALA A 118 7.49 -1.28 -16.42
CA ALA A 118 6.35 -2.02 -16.95
C ALA A 118 5.60 -1.27 -18.07
N GLY A 119 5.97 -0.02 -18.37
CA GLY A 119 5.41 0.76 -19.47
C GLY A 119 4.30 1.74 -19.07
N TYR A 120 4.00 1.89 -17.79
CA TYR A 120 3.00 2.85 -17.34
C TYR A 120 3.58 4.26 -17.31
N THR A 121 2.75 5.24 -17.66
CA THR A 121 3.09 6.67 -17.65
C THR A 121 2.35 7.45 -16.58
N LYS A 122 1.46 6.79 -15.85
CA LYS A 122 0.63 7.41 -14.82
C LYS A 122 0.21 6.37 -13.78
N ILE A 123 0.11 6.83 -12.52
CA ILE A 123 -0.25 5.98 -11.40
C ILE A 123 -1.24 6.71 -10.49
N LEU A 124 -2.19 5.97 -9.93
CA LEU A 124 -3.14 6.46 -8.95
C LEU A 124 -3.03 5.69 -7.64
N LEU A 125 -3.57 6.28 -6.60
CA LEU A 125 -3.80 5.63 -5.31
C LEU A 125 -5.04 6.21 -4.63
N TRP A 126 -5.58 5.46 -3.68
CA TRP A 126 -6.62 5.91 -2.79
C TRP A 126 -6.07 6.02 -1.37
N VAL A 127 -6.41 7.07 -0.66
CA VAL A 127 -5.97 7.32 0.71
C VAL A 127 -7.12 7.91 1.51
N PHE A 128 -7.25 7.54 2.80
CA PHE A 128 -8.25 8.16 3.64
C PHE A 128 -8.03 9.68 3.74
N GLU A 129 -9.10 10.44 3.53
CA GLU A 129 -9.07 11.91 3.57
C GLU A 129 -8.49 12.44 4.89
N GLN A 130 -8.73 11.72 6.00
CA GLN A 130 -8.26 12.10 7.32
C GLN A 130 -6.82 11.65 7.61
N ASN A 131 -6.19 10.90 6.71
CA ASN A 131 -4.83 10.41 6.92
C ASN A 131 -3.80 11.44 6.45
N ALA A 132 -3.67 12.52 7.22
CA ALA A 132 -2.78 13.62 6.89
C ALA A 132 -1.30 13.21 6.73
N PRO A 133 -0.72 12.33 7.56
CA PRO A 133 0.66 11.89 7.36
C PRO A 133 0.87 11.16 6.04
N ALA A 134 -0.04 10.28 5.64
CA ALA A 134 0.06 9.58 4.37
C ALA A 134 -0.09 10.54 3.17
N ILE A 135 -1.04 11.47 3.24
CA ILE A 135 -1.23 12.48 2.19
C ILE A 135 0.04 13.32 2.02
N ALA A 136 0.66 13.77 3.11
CA ALA A 136 1.93 14.50 3.07
C ALA A 136 3.04 13.67 2.41
N PHE A 137 3.12 12.38 2.75
CA PHE A 137 4.06 11.44 2.14
C PHE A 137 3.84 11.30 0.63
N TYR A 138 2.60 11.12 0.19
CA TYR A 138 2.31 11.00 -1.24
C TYR A 138 2.59 12.30 -2.00
N LYS A 139 2.24 13.46 -1.44
CA LYS A 139 2.58 14.77 -2.03
C LYS A 139 4.09 14.94 -2.19
N LYS A 140 4.86 14.54 -1.19
CA LYS A 140 6.33 14.56 -1.24
C LYS A 140 6.87 13.75 -2.43
N HIS A 141 6.20 12.66 -2.78
CA HIS A 141 6.57 11.81 -3.91
C HIS A 141 5.91 12.23 -5.24
N GLY A 142 5.33 13.41 -5.31
CA GLY A 142 4.84 13.99 -6.55
C GLY A 142 3.39 13.65 -6.90
N PHE A 143 2.63 13.03 -5.98
CA PHE A 143 1.21 12.81 -6.18
C PHE A 143 0.41 14.09 -5.90
N ALA A 144 -0.66 14.29 -6.65
CA ALA A 144 -1.59 15.40 -6.49
C ALA A 144 -3.03 14.90 -6.40
N ALA A 145 -3.86 15.63 -5.67
CA ALA A 145 -5.28 15.31 -5.54
C ALA A 145 -5.98 15.41 -6.90
N SER A 146 -6.78 14.39 -7.24
CA SER A 146 -7.56 14.38 -8.48
C SER A 146 -8.94 15.03 -8.32
N GLY A 147 -9.39 15.27 -7.10
CA GLY A 147 -10.74 15.74 -6.80
C GLY A 147 -11.77 14.63 -6.63
N ARG A 148 -11.43 13.37 -6.92
CA ARG A 148 -12.35 12.25 -6.75
C ARG A 148 -12.32 11.73 -5.32
N LYS A 149 -13.52 11.42 -4.81
CA LYS A 149 -13.74 10.86 -3.48
C LYS A 149 -14.70 9.68 -3.57
N GLN A 150 -14.58 8.75 -2.63
CA GLN A 150 -15.52 7.65 -2.48
C GLN A 150 -15.61 7.19 -1.03
N PRO A 151 -16.75 6.61 -0.61
CA PRO A 151 -16.84 6.00 0.71
C PRO A 151 -16.01 4.72 0.77
N ALA A 152 -15.36 4.48 1.91
CA ALA A 152 -14.62 3.26 2.18
C ALA A 152 -14.59 2.98 3.69
N PHE A 153 -15.03 1.80 4.10
CA PHE A 153 -14.99 1.35 5.50
C PHE A 153 -15.67 2.31 6.49
N GLY A 154 -16.72 3.02 6.05
CA GLY A 154 -17.41 4.02 6.87
C GLY A 154 -16.71 5.38 6.95
N ALA A 155 -15.61 5.57 6.25
CA ALA A 155 -14.89 6.83 6.11
C ALA A 155 -14.92 7.28 4.64
N VAL A 156 -14.13 8.29 4.30
CA VAL A 156 -13.99 8.80 2.92
C VAL A 156 -12.54 8.64 2.51
N GLU A 157 -12.32 8.06 1.33
CA GLU A 157 -11.01 8.07 0.70
C GLU A 157 -11.00 8.98 -0.53
N VAL A 158 -9.83 9.53 -0.81
CA VAL A 158 -9.59 10.47 -1.92
C VAL A 158 -8.53 9.89 -2.85
N MET A 159 -8.71 10.17 -4.15
CA MET A 159 -7.75 9.70 -5.16
C MET A 159 -6.64 10.72 -5.36
N TYR A 160 -5.40 10.23 -5.34
CA TYR A 160 -4.22 10.97 -5.73
C TYR A 160 -3.61 10.35 -6.97
N VAL A 161 -3.06 11.17 -7.83
CA VAL A 161 -2.48 10.75 -9.11
C VAL A 161 -1.09 11.34 -9.30
N LYS A 162 -0.26 10.64 -10.07
CA LYS A 162 1.08 11.10 -10.46
C LYS A 162 1.34 10.75 -11.92
N MET A 163 1.87 11.71 -12.66
CA MET A 163 2.43 11.45 -13.99
C MET A 163 3.87 10.98 -13.82
N LEU A 164 4.24 9.94 -14.52
CA LEU A 164 5.53 9.28 -14.41
C LEU A 164 6.50 9.72 -15.51
#